data_4e5bef52732ba533ee4616b0c2fe4c93
#
_entry.id   4e5bef52732ba533ee4616b0c2fe4c93
#
_cell.length_a   1.000
_cell.length_b   1.000
_cell.length_c   1.000
_cell.angle_alpha   90.00
_cell.angle_beta   90.00
_cell.angle_gamma   90.00
#
_symmetry.space_group_name_H-M   'P 1'
#
loop_
_entity.id
_entity.type
_entity.pdbx_description
1 polymer ?
#
loop_
_entity_poly.entity_id
_entity_poly.type
_entity_poly.pdbx_seq_one_letter_code
_entity_poly.pdbx_strand_id
1 'polypeptide(L)'
;MSAYFILTQTVTDPQKYSEEYIPGVMPFLQKYKADVLVADFEASPLQGDPAKGVVVLRFPSEQAIRDLLDDPAYQPLKKLRLSITANANAVMAPEFKMPG
;
A
#
# COMPACT_ATOMS: atom_id res chain seq x y z
N MET A 1 -8.80 -7.65 15.28
CA MET A 1 -9.61 -7.34 14.08
C MET A 1 -8.71 -6.81 12.99
N SER A 2 -8.81 -7.37 11.80
CA SER A 2 -7.97 -6.95 10.69
C SER A 2 -8.37 -5.56 10.19
N ALA A 3 -7.39 -4.87 9.63
CA ALA A 3 -7.60 -3.59 8.96
C ALA A 3 -6.89 -3.63 7.62
N TYR A 4 -7.39 -2.84 6.69
CA TYR A 4 -6.88 -2.82 5.32
C TYR A 4 -6.29 -1.46 5.00
N PHE A 5 -5.14 -1.49 4.36
CA PHE A 5 -4.53 -0.33 3.74
C PHE A 5 -4.78 -0.42 2.24
N ILE A 6 -5.46 0.59 1.70
CA ILE A 6 -5.89 0.59 0.31
C ILE A 6 -5.27 1.80 -0.37
N LEU A 7 -4.40 1.55 -1.32
CA LEU A 7 -3.64 2.58 -2.02
C LEU A 7 -3.97 2.52 -3.50
N THR A 8 -4.28 3.69 -4.09
CA THR A 8 -4.32 3.85 -5.54
C THR A 8 -3.29 4.89 -5.93
N GLN A 9 -2.59 4.64 -7.03
CA GLN A 9 -1.51 5.52 -7.47
C GLN A 9 -1.18 5.24 -8.94
N THR A 10 -0.53 6.22 -9.58
CA THR A 10 0.09 6.01 -10.88
C THR A 10 1.59 5.83 -10.65
N VAL A 11 2.14 4.68 -11.06
CA VAL A 11 3.58 4.43 -10.96
C VAL A 11 4.26 5.06 -12.16
N THR A 12 5.08 6.10 -11.92
CA THR A 12 5.74 6.84 -13.00
C THR A 12 7.08 6.25 -13.40
N ASP A 13 7.68 5.45 -12.53
CA ASP A 13 8.93 4.74 -12.80
C ASP A 13 8.78 3.28 -12.36
N PRO A 14 8.18 2.42 -13.20
CA PRO A 14 7.92 1.02 -12.83
C PRO A 14 9.19 0.23 -12.52
N GLN A 15 10.29 0.50 -13.22
CA GLN A 15 11.55 -0.20 -13.00
C GLN A 15 12.09 0.10 -11.60
N LYS A 16 12.15 1.36 -11.22
CA LYS A 16 12.66 1.77 -9.92
C LYS A 16 11.75 1.28 -8.80
N TYR A 17 10.44 1.31 -9.03
CA TYR A 17 9.45 0.80 -8.09
C TYR A 17 9.71 -0.69 -7.81
N SER A 18 9.89 -1.50 -8.86
CA SER A 18 10.11 -2.94 -8.74
C SER A 18 11.48 -3.30 -8.20
N GLU A 19 12.51 -2.54 -8.55
CA GLU A 19 13.90 -2.89 -8.21
C GLU A 19 14.35 -2.31 -6.86
N GLU A 20 13.77 -1.18 -6.43
CA GLU A 20 14.20 -0.51 -5.20
C GLU A 20 13.11 -0.47 -4.14
N TYR A 21 11.90 -0.04 -4.49
CA TYR A 21 10.85 0.13 -3.49
C TYR A 21 10.32 -1.21 -2.97
N ILE A 22 9.93 -2.12 -3.86
CA ILE A 22 9.34 -3.40 -3.43
C ILE A 22 10.30 -4.21 -2.56
N PRO A 23 11.57 -4.41 -2.96
CA PRO A 23 12.49 -5.13 -2.07
C PRO A 23 12.71 -4.43 -0.74
N GLY A 24 12.70 -3.09 -0.74
CA GLY A 24 12.90 -2.31 0.49
C GLY A 24 11.73 -2.38 1.45
N VAL A 25 10.48 -2.45 0.95
CA VAL A 25 9.30 -2.45 1.80
C VAL A 25 8.95 -3.84 2.35
N MET A 26 9.38 -4.91 1.70
CA MET A 26 9.03 -6.27 2.11
C MET A 26 9.40 -6.59 3.56
N PRO A 27 10.60 -6.23 4.07
CA PRO A 27 10.91 -6.48 5.48
C PRO A 27 9.96 -5.77 6.44
N PHE A 28 9.48 -4.58 6.07
CA PHE A 28 8.52 -3.85 6.90
C PHE A 28 7.16 -4.53 6.91
N LEU A 29 6.72 -5.07 5.76
CA LEU A 29 5.47 -5.82 5.71
C LEU A 29 5.55 -7.04 6.61
N GLN A 30 6.68 -7.74 6.64
CA GLN A 30 6.88 -8.87 7.54
C GLN A 30 6.90 -8.43 9.01
N LYS A 31 7.61 -7.33 9.31
CA LYS A 31 7.71 -6.81 10.67
C LYS A 31 6.34 -6.48 11.27
N TYR A 32 5.45 -5.90 10.48
CA TYR A 32 4.13 -5.49 10.93
C TYR A 32 3.02 -6.49 10.55
N LYS A 33 3.41 -7.68 10.11
CA LYS A 33 2.52 -8.81 9.81
C LYS A 33 1.46 -8.48 8.76
N ALA A 34 1.86 -7.75 7.73
CA ALA A 34 0.99 -7.40 6.63
C ALA A 34 0.97 -8.50 5.57
N ASP A 35 -0.22 -8.77 5.04
CA ASP A 35 -0.41 -9.65 3.88
C ASP A 35 -0.70 -8.81 2.65
N VAL A 36 -0.04 -9.09 1.54
CA VAL A 36 -0.33 -8.44 0.27
C VAL A 36 -1.49 -9.17 -0.40
N LEU A 37 -2.62 -8.52 -0.50
CA LEU A 37 -3.81 -9.09 -1.13
C LEU A 37 -3.92 -8.72 -2.60
N VAL A 38 -3.56 -7.48 -2.94
CA VAL A 38 -3.55 -6.96 -4.31
C VAL A 38 -2.33 -6.07 -4.47
N ALA A 39 -1.63 -6.24 -5.58
CA ALA A 39 -0.55 -5.34 -5.97
C ALA A 39 -0.45 -5.39 -7.49
N ASP A 40 -1.11 -4.45 -8.17
CA ASP A 40 -1.17 -4.39 -9.62
C ASP A 40 -0.99 -2.95 -10.08
N PHE A 41 -0.28 -2.75 -11.20
CA PHE A 41 0.00 -1.43 -11.76
C PHE A 41 -0.88 -1.09 -12.95
N GLU A 42 -1.63 -2.06 -13.47
CA GLU A 42 -2.43 -1.93 -14.69
C GLU A 42 -3.86 -2.43 -14.45
N ALA A 43 -4.45 -2.01 -13.33
CA ALA A 43 -5.82 -2.39 -13.01
C ALA A 43 -6.79 -1.89 -14.11
N SER A 44 -7.80 -2.70 -14.40
CA SER A 44 -8.81 -2.36 -15.41
C SER A 44 -9.90 -1.50 -14.79
N PRO A 45 -10.11 -0.27 -15.27
CA PRO A 45 -11.18 0.57 -14.71
C PRO A 45 -12.54 0.02 -15.11
N LEU A 46 -13.46 0.04 -14.16
CA LEU A 46 -14.85 -0.36 -14.39
C LEU A 46 -15.76 0.85 -14.44
N GLN A 47 -15.35 1.96 -13.85
CA GLN A 47 -16.10 3.20 -13.82
C GLN A 47 -15.16 4.36 -13.54
N GLY A 48 -15.35 5.45 -14.23
CA GLY A 48 -14.56 6.67 -14.03
C GLY A 48 -13.16 6.56 -14.60
N ASP A 49 -12.26 7.39 -14.08
CA ASP A 49 -10.87 7.47 -14.51
C ASP A 49 -9.93 7.33 -13.29
N PRO A 50 -9.90 6.15 -12.67
CA PRO A 50 -9.05 5.94 -11.50
C PRO A 50 -7.58 5.77 -11.89
N ALA A 51 -6.68 6.01 -10.93
CA ALA A 51 -5.29 5.59 -11.08
C ALA A 51 -5.24 4.06 -11.17
N LYS A 52 -4.38 3.53 -12.03
CA LYS A 52 -4.35 2.10 -12.34
C LYS A 52 -3.51 1.26 -11.40
N GLY A 53 -2.64 1.88 -10.61
CA GLY A 53 -1.90 1.17 -9.57
C GLY A 53 -2.79 0.95 -8.36
N VAL A 54 -2.99 -0.30 -7.97
CA VAL A 54 -3.83 -0.66 -6.83
C VAL A 54 -3.05 -1.57 -5.90
N VAL A 55 -2.97 -1.19 -4.63
CA VAL A 55 -2.35 -2.01 -3.59
C VAL A 55 -3.36 -2.17 -2.46
N VAL A 56 -3.60 -3.40 -2.06
CA VAL A 56 -4.43 -3.71 -0.90
C VAL A 56 -3.61 -4.60 0.03
N LEU A 57 -3.38 -4.13 1.23
CA LEU A 57 -2.67 -4.86 2.27
C LEU A 57 -3.59 -5.10 3.45
N ARG A 58 -3.50 -6.30 4.04
CA ARG A 58 -4.22 -6.61 5.27
C ARG A 58 -3.23 -6.63 6.43
N PHE A 59 -3.56 -5.90 7.48
CA PHE A 59 -2.78 -5.82 8.72
C PHE A 59 -3.61 -6.40 9.88
N PRO A 60 -2.95 -6.84 10.97
CA PRO A 60 -3.70 -7.35 12.12
C PRO A 60 -4.53 -6.28 12.82
N SER A 61 -4.20 -5.00 12.65
CA SER A 61 -4.93 -3.90 13.29
C SER A 61 -4.65 -2.59 12.57
N GLU A 62 -5.46 -1.56 12.85
CA GLU A 62 -5.20 -0.20 12.37
C GLU A 62 -3.92 0.36 12.98
N GLN A 63 -3.62 0.01 14.23
CA GLN A 63 -2.40 0.47 14.87
C GLN A 63 -1.15 -0.04 14.15
N ALA A 64 -1.19 -1.29 13.67
CA ALA A 64 -0.07 -1.84 12.90
C ALA A 64 0.19 -1.05 11.61
N ILE A 65 -0.86 -0.58 10.95
CA ILE A 65 -0.73 0.29 9.78
C ILE A 65 -0.05 1.60 10.15
N ARG A 66 -0.51 2.24 11.23
CA ARG A 66 0.08 3.49 11.69
C ARG A 66 1.52 3.32 12.11
N ASP A 67 1.83 2.23 12.78
CA ASP A 67 3.19 1.93 13.24
C ASP A 67 4.15 1.77 12.05
N LEU A 68 3.73 1.11 10.98
CA LEU A 68 4.55 1.01 9.77
C LEU A 68 4.77 2.37 9.14
N LEU A 69 3.69 3.15 8.95
CA LEU A 69 3.79 4.46 8.30
C LEU A 69 4.64 5.44 9.10
N ASP A 70 4.65 5.31 10.44
CA ASP A 70 5.40 6.19 11.33
C ASP A 70 6.79 5.65 11.66
N ASP A 71 7.14 4.45 11.22
CA ASP A 71 8.45 3.86 11.50
C ASP A 71 9.55 4.74 10.88
N PRO A 72 10.51 5.24 11.69
CA PRO A 72 11.56 6.10 11.15
C PRO A 72 12.38 5.45 10.05
N ALA A 73 12.57 4.13 10.12
CA ALA A 73 13.31 3.39 9.09
C ALA A 73 12.54 3.28 7.78
N TYR A 74 11.21 3.44 7.81
CA TYR A 74 10.39 3.43 6.60
C TYR A 74 10.42 4.77 5.86
N GLN A 75 10.75 5.88 6.53
CA GLN A 75 10.63 7.21 5.93
C GLN A 75 11.41 7.39 4.61
N PRO A 76 12.64 6.87 4.46
CA PRO A 76 13.33 6.95 3.17
C PRO A 76 12.59 6.22 2.06
N LEU A 77 11.95 5.08 2.35
CA LEU A 77 11.17 4.33 1.38
C LEU A 77 9.89 5.07 0.99
N LYS A 78 9.24 5.70 1.97
CA LYS A 78 8.07 6.53 1.70
C LYS A 78 8.43 7.67 0.75
N LYS A 79 9.56 8.31 0.98
CA LYS A 79 10.06 9.38 0.14
C LYS A 79 10.34 8.89 -1.28
N LEU A 80 10.98 7.71 -1.39
CA LEU A 80 11.22 7.08 -2.67
C LEU A 80 9.90 6.82 -3.41
N ARG A 81 8.93 6.20 -2.74
CA ARG A 81 7.63 5.92 -3.34
C ARG A 81 6.96 7.18 -3.86
N LEU A 82 6.95 8.25 -3.06
CA LEU A 82 6.34 9.52 -3.47
C LEU A 82 7.04 10.14 -4.68
N SER A 83 8.34 9.90 -4.85
CA SER A 83 9.11 10.45 -5.98
C SER A 83 8.87 9.71 -7.29
N ILE A 84 8.37 8.48 -7.24
CA ILE A 84 8.16 7.63 -8.43
C ILE A 84 6.69 7.28 -8.66
N THR A 85 5.79 8.01 -8.01
CA THR A 85 4.34 7.83 -8.16
C THR A 85 3.68 9.20 -8.29
N ALA A 86 2.46 9.20 -8.83
CA ALA A 86 1.61 10.38 -8.94
C ALA A 86 0.18 10.00 -8.58
N ASN A 87 -0.61 10.99 -8.22
CA ASN A 87 -2.04 10.81 -7.89
C ASN A 87 -2.26 9.72 -6.84
N ALA A 88 -1.40 9.68 -5.83
CA ALA A 88 -1.49 8.67 -4.79
C ALA A 88 -2.55 9.02 -3.77
N ASN A 89 -3.44 8.06 -3.52
CA ASN A 89 -4.49 8.18 -2.50
C ASN A 89 -4.49 6.91 -1.67
N ALA A 90 -4.47 7.05 -0.36
CA ALA A 90 -4.47 5.90 0.53
C ALA A 90 -5.52 6.09 1.61
N VAL A 91 -6.22 5.02 1.92
CA VAL A 91 -7.19 4.98 3.01
C VAL A 91 -6.94 3.76 3.86
N MET A 92 -7.37 3.82 5.11
CA MET A 92 -7.35 2.72 6.04
C MET A 92 -8.78 2.44 6.46
N ALA A 93 -9.19 1.17 6.41
CA ALA A 93 -10.54 0.77 6.77
C ALA A 93 -10.51 -0.53 7.55
N PRO A 94 -11.39 -0.69 8.55
CA PRO A 94 -11.46 -1.93 9.30
C PRO A 94 -12.13 -3.03 8.49
N GLU A 95 -11.90 -4.27 8.93
CA GLU A 95 -12.56 -5.43 8.38
C GLU A 95 -14.07 -5.30 8.53
N PHE A 96 -14.80 -5.64 7.46
CA PHE A 96 -16.26 -5.67 7.51
C PHE A 96 -16.71 -6.87 8.33
N LYS A 97 -17.63 -6.63 9.26
CA LYS A 97 -18.25 -7.69 10.05
C LYS A 97 -19.72 -7.82 9.66
N MET A 98 -20.08 -9.00 9.19
CA MET A 98 -21.49 -9.31 8.94
C MET A 98 -22.24 -9.33 10.27
N PRO A 99 -23.39 -8.67 10.36
CA PRO A 99 -24.25 -8.79 11.53
C PRO A 99 -24.80 -10.22 11.62
N GLY A 100 -24.91 -10.70 12.82
CA GLY A 100 -25.44 -12.05 13.01
C GLY A 100 -24.94 -12.75 14.19
#